data_fc2c4b796a8550396852eb20515bd015
#
_entry.id   fc2c4b796a8550396852eb20515bd015
#
_cell.length_a   1.000
_cell.length_b   1.000
_cell.length_c   1.000
_cell.angle_alpha   90.00
_cell.angle_beta   90.00
_cell.angle_gamma   90.00
#
_symmetry.space_group_name_H-M   'P 1'
#
loop_
_entity.id
_entity.type
_entity.pdbx_description
1 polymer ?
#
loop_
_entity_poly.entity_id
_entity_poly.type
_entity_poly.pdbx_seq_one_letter_code
_entity_poly.pdbx_strand_id
1 'polypeptide(L)'
;MKKTLIGLFLVLGAASFADAGKVEAKGGIDFGGKYHYNSGSQKTKNTSGEVGVEYRNEVIPGLEVGGGTAFQFHKDLKDKINGQNEKNYNSVPVYTTAKYTFDVPTSVKPYIKGDLGYSINSGDQDTVAGKAKAKNGLYYGVGGGVNYNNVNVELMYKENQGQYKVGSSKADADYKRVTLGVGYDFNLGR
;
A
#
# COMPACT_ATOMS: atom_id res chain seq x y z
N MET A 1 -3.78 5.54 -22.40
CA MET A 1 -3.48 4.66 -21.25
C MET A 1 -4.09 5.14 -19.92
N LYS A 2 -4.06 6.43 -19.52
CA LYS A 2 -4.64 6.91 -18.25
C LYS A 2 -6.18 6.70 -18.15
N LYS A 3 -6.91 6.81 -19.25
CA LYS A 3 -8.37 6.65 -19.28
C LYS A 3 -8.83 5.20 -19.14
N THR A 4 -8.03 4.23 -19.58
CA THR A 4 -8.33 2.80 -19.48
C THR A 4 -8.18 2.26 -18.05
N LEU A 5 -7.19 2.78 -17.30
CA LEU A 5 -6.99 2.40 -15.90
C LEU A 5 -8.15 2.89 -15.00
N ILE A 6 -8.58 4.15 -15.20
CA ILE A 6 -9.74 4.71 -14.48
C ILE A 6 -11.01 3.92 -14.79
N GLY A 7 -11.19 3.48 -16.04
CA GLY A 7 -12.30 2.64 -16.45
C GLY A 7 -12.31 1.26 -15.78
N LEU A 8 -11.15 0.64 -15.59
CA LEU A 8 -11.03 -0.65 -14.92
C LEU A 8 -11.41 -0.57 -13.43
N PHE A 9 -10.99 0.48 -12.74
CA PHE A 9 -11.35 0.72 -11.34
C PHE A 9 -12.84 1.05 -11.15
N LEU A 10 -13.45 1.78 -12.09
CA LEU A 10 -14.89 2.07 -12.07
C LEU A 10 -15.73 0.81 -12.31
N VAL A 11 -15.28 -0.11 -13.18
CA VAL A 11 -15.99 -1.39 -13.44
C VAL A 11 -15.89 -2.32 -12.24
N LEU A 12 -14.73 -2.43 -11.58
CA LEU A 12 -14.57 -3.21 -10.37
C LEU A 12 -15.38 -2.61 -9.19
N GLY A 13 -15.47 -1.29 -9.10
CA GLY A 13 -16.31 -0.60 -8.11
C GLY A 13 -17.80 -0.85 -8.35
N ALA A 14 -18.27 -0.76 -9.59
CA ALA A 14 -19.71 -0.90 -9.93
C ALA A 14 -20.24 -2.33 -9.71
N ALA A 15 -19.42 -3.36 -9.95
CA ALA A 15 -19.81 -4.75 -9.72
C ALA A 15 -19.96 -5.13 -8.24
N SER A 16 -19.39 -4.31 -7.34
CA SER A 16 -19.29 -4.61 -5.91
C SER A 16 -20.46 -4.12 -5.08
N PHE A 17 -21.32 -3.26 -5.62
CA PHE A 17 -22.42 -2.63 -4.85
C PHE A 17 -23.72 -3.42 -4.83
N ALA A 18 -23.76 -4.62 -5.42
CA ALA A 18 -24.99 -5.41 -5.50
C ALA A 18 -25.32 -6.22 -4.23
N ASP A 19 -24.35 -6.48 -3.39
CA ASP A 19 -24.51 -7.23 -2.12
C ASP A 19 -23.87 -6.48 -0.94
N ALA A 20 -24.29 -6.84 0.28
CA ALA A 20 -23.80 -6.26 1.52
C ALA A 20 -22.30 -6.50 1.72
N GLY A 21 -21.48 -5.54 1.30
CA GLY A 21 -20.03 -5.57 1.45
C GLY A 21 -19.56 -5.09 2.82
N LYS A 22 -18.24 -5.04 2.99
CA LYS A 22 -17.58 -4.49 4.17
C LYS A 22 -16.70 -3.32 3.76
N VAL A 23 -16.71 -2.26 4.57
CA VAL A 23 -15.72 -1.17 4.50
C VAL A 23 -14.77 -1.33 5.66
N GLU A 24 -13.48 -1.48 5.41
CA GLU A 24 -12.45 -1.47 6.43
C GLU A 24 -11.76 -0.11 6.49
N ALA A 25 -11.74 0.50 7.68
CA ALA A 25 -10.83 1.59 7.98
C ALA A 25 -9.60 1.01 8.69
N LYS A 26 -8.40 1.33 8.20
CA LYS A 26 -7.16 0.75 8.72
C LYS A 26 -6.05 1.75 8.90
N GLY A 27 -5.15 1.45 9.84
CA GLY A 27 -3.89 2.16 10.06
C GLY A 27 -2.76 1.18 10.26
N GLY A 28 -1.55 1.57 9.92
CA GLY A 28 -0.39 0.70 10.04
C GLY A 28 0.89 1.46 10.33
N ILE A 29 1.84 0.72 10.91
CA ILE A 29 3.20 1.18 11.22
C ILE A 29 4.16 0.32 10.40
N ASP A 30 5.09 0.98 9.69
CA ASP A 30 6.06 0.32 8.83
C ASP A 30 7.38 0.07 9.56
N PHE A 31 7.92 -1.14 9.38
CA PHE A 31 9.20 -1.57 9.89
C PHE A 31 10.14 -1.96 8.75
N GLY A 32 11.44 -1.73 8.97
CA GLY A 32 12.48 -2.21 8.06
C GLY A 32 12.45 -1.57 6.67
N GLY A 33 11.88 -0.37 6.55
CA GLY A 33 11.81 0.36 5.29
C GLY A 33 13.18 0.50 4.63
N LYS A 34 13.28 0.06 3.36
CA LYS A 34 14.48 0.16 2.54
C LYS A 34 14.13 0.68 1.16
N TYR A 35 14.90 1.68 0.71
CA TYR A 35 14.90 2.08 -0.69
C TYR A 35 15.98 1.29 -1.43
N HIS A 36 15.60 0.66 -2.53
CA HIS A 36 16.52 0.03 -3.47
C HIS A 36 16.74 0.95 -4.65
N TYR A 37 18.02 1.33 -4.86
CA TYR A 37 18.49 2.11 -6.00
C TYR A 37 19.39 1.22 -6.86
N ASN A 38 19.62 1.58 -8.13
CA ASN A 38 20.56 0.88 -9.02
C ASN A 38 21.99 0.81 -8.47
N SER A 39 22.37 1.69 -7.53
CA SER A 39 23.69 1.79 -6.91
C SER A 39 23.79 1.27 -5.48
N GLY A 40 22.70 0.69 -4.93
CA GLY A 40 22.70 0.16 -3.57
C GLY A 40 21.37 0.31 -2.85
N SER A 41 21.32 -0.04 -1.59
CA SER A 41 20.11 0.10 -0.76
C SER A 41 20.37 0.97 0.47
N GLN A 42 19.42 1.84 0.79
CA GLN A 42 19.46 2.70 1.98
C GLN A 42 18.27 2.42 2.90
N LYS A 43 18.52 2.36 4.20
CA LYS A 43 17.47 2.17 5.23
C LYS A 43 16.86 3.51 5.62
N THR A 44 15.56 3.53 5.90
CA THR A 44 14.89 4.70 6.48
C THR A 44 15.29 4.89 7.95
N LYS A 45 15.37 6.14 8.40
CA LYS A 45 15.81 6.52 9.74
C LYS A 45 14.79 6.26 10.83
N ASN A 46 13.51 6.34 10.51
CA ASN A 46 12.40 6.28 11.45
C ASN A 46 11.27 5.42 10.92
N THR A 47 10.35 5.07 11.82
CA THR A 47 9.10 4.38 11.53
C THR A 47 8.22 5.23 10.60
N SER A 48 7.81 4.67 9.49
CA SER A 48 6.81 5.21 8.57
C SER A 48 5.44 4.67 8.96
N GLY A 49 4.38 5.13 8.30
CA GLY A 49 3.04 4.64 8.58
C GLY A 49 2.07 4.87 7.45
N GLU A 50 0.89 4.30 7.59
CA GLU A 50 -0.20 4.47 6.63
C GLU A 50 -1.55 4.53 7.31
N VAL A 51 -2.48 5.22 6.64
CA VAL A 51 -3.91 5.15 6.93
C VAL A 51 -4.65 4.88 5.63
N GLY A 52 -5.68 4.05 5.66
CA GLY A 52 -6.35 3.65 4.43
C GLY A 52 -7.77 3.17 4.65
N VAL A 53 -8.43 2.94 3.52
CA VAL A 53 -9.77 2.39 3.46
C VAL A 53 -9.83 1.34 2.36
N GLU A 54 -10.51 0.23 2.64
CA GLU A 54 -10.80 -0.85 1.69
C GLU A 54 -12.29 -1.14 1.67
N TYR A 55 -12.81 -1.42 0.49
CA TYR A 55 -14.11 -2.05 0.31
C TYR A 55 -13.89 -3.48 -0.17
N ARG A 56 -14.55 -4.44 0.49
CA ARG A 56 -14.48 -5.86 0.11
C ARG A 56 -15.87 -6.48 0.12
N ASN A 57 -16.07 -7.43 -0.78
CA ASN A 57 -17.26 -8.26 -0.87
C ASN A 57 -16.88 -9.73 -0.87
N GLU A 58 -17.64 -10.55 -0.17
CA GLU A 58 -17.45 -11.99 -0.16
C GLU A 58 -17.99 -12.58 -1.47
N VAL A 59 -17.13 -13.28 -2.23
CA VAL A 59 -17.47 -13.88 -3.53
C VAL A 59 -17.70 -15.38 -3.43
N ILE A 60 -17.02 -16.04 -2.50
CA ILE A 60 -17.26 -17.42 -2.06
C ILE A 60 -16.94 -17.50 -0.57
N PRO A 61 -17.44 -18.51 0.17
CA PRO A 61 -17.21 -18.61 1.60
C PRO A 61 -15.74 -18.46 1.99
N GLY A 62 -15.45 -17.44 2.80
CA GLY A 62 -14.14 -17.08 3.27
C GLY A 62 -13.28 -16.24 2.32
N LEU A 63 -13.63 -16.12 1.02
CA LEU A 63 -12.88 -15.30 0.08
C LEU A 63 -13.58 -13.97 -0.17
N GLU A 64 -12.96 -12.89 0.28
CA GLU A 64 -13.36 -11.51 0.01
C GLU A 64 -12.46 -10.91 -1.06
N VAL A 65 -13.04 -10.19 -2.02
CA VAL A 65 -12.31 -9.41 -3.02
C VAL A 65 -12.83 -7.98 -3.05
N GLY A 66 -11.97 -7.05 -3.43
CA GLY A 66 -12.36 -5.66 -3.43
C GLY A 66 -11.27 -4.71 -3.90
N GLY A 67 -11.34 -3.49 -3.42
CA GLY A 67 -10.35 -2.46 -3.71
C GLY A 67 -10.15 -1.50 -2.56
N GLY A 68 -9.03 -0.81 -2.58
CA GLY A 68 -8.69 0.11 -1.53
C GLY A 68 -7.72 1.20 -1.96
N THR A 69 -7.53 2.12 -1.04
CA THR A 69 -6.53 3.17 -1.14
C THR A 69 -5.97 3.48 0.24
N ALA A 70 -4.74 3.96 0.27
CA ALA A 70 -4.11 4.37 1.52
C ALA A 70 -3.28 5.64 1.29
N PHE A 71 -3.10 6.41 2.33
CA PHE A 71 -2.10 7.46 2.39
C PHE A 71 -0.91 6.97 3.19
N GLN A 72 0.26 6.92 2.54
CA GLN A 72 1.50 6.40 3.11
C GLN A 72 2.48 7.55 3.32
N PHE A 73 2.87 7.74 4.59
CA PHE A 73 3.88 8.75 4.95
C PHE A 73 5.20 8.04 5.18
N HIS A 74 6.16 8.39 4.36
CA HIS A 74 7.51 7.88 4.48
C HIS A 74 8.40 8.94 5.14
N LYS A 75 9.18 8.55 6.14
CA LYS A 75 10.13 9.46 6.81
C LYS A 75 11.51 9.42 6.17
N ASP A 76 12.29 10.48 6.45
CA ASP A 76 13.59 10.77 5.84
C ASP A 76 14.62 9.63 5.97
N LEU A 77 15.57 9.57 5.04
CA LEU A 77 16.68 8.62 5.02
C LEU A 77 17.66 8.84 6.18
N LYS A 78 18.38 7.77 6.58
CA LYS A 78 19.35 7.83 7.70
C LYS A 78 20.59 8.64 7.36
N ASP A 79 21.03 8.62 6.11
CA ASP A 79 22.29 9.22 5.68
C ASP A 79 22.03 10.58 5.05
N LYS A 80 22.77 11.59 5.57
CA LYS A 80 22.80 12.90 4.94
C LYS A 80 23.78 12.85 3.79
N ILE A 81 23.30 13.03 2.57
CA ILE A 81 24.17 13.30 1.43
C ILE A 81 24.39 14.81 1.36
N ASN A 82 25.64 15.26 1.46
CA ASN A 82 26.04 16.67 1.46
C ASN A 82 25.38 17.55 2.55
N GLY A 83 25.08 16.97 3.74
CA GLY A 83 24.57 17.74 4.89
C GLY A 83 23.10 18.11 4.82
N GLN A 84 22.38 17.78 3.76
CA GLN A 84 20.94 18.02 3.60
C GLN A 84 20.13 16.74 3.83
N ASN A 85 18.99 16.85 4.51
CA ASN A 85 18.05 15.75 4.64
C ASN A 85 17.36 15.54 3.28
N GLU A 86 17.53 14.38 2.67
CA GLU A 86 16.75 14.04 1.49
C GLU A 86 15.28 13.85 1.88
N LYS A 87 14.42 14.65 1.26
CA LYS A 87 12.97 14.56 1.44
C LYS A 87 12.45 13.30 0.73
N ASN A 88 11.73 12.46 1.46
CA ASN A 88 11.04 11.30 0.90
C ASN A 88 9.72 11.71 0.25
N TYR A 89 9.25 10.88 -0.67
CA TYR A 89 7.94 11.05 -1.28
C TYR A 89 6.85 10.34 -0.45
N ASN A 90 5.67 10.94 -0.38
CA ASN A 90 4.47 10.27 0.09
C ASN A 90 3.82 9.51 -1.05
N SER A 91 3.14 8.41 -0.73
CA SER A 91 2.51 7.55 -1.72
C SER A 91 1.03 7.39 -1.44
N VAL A 92 0.24 7.39 -2.52
CA VAL A 92 -1.18 7.04 -2.49
C VAL A 92 -1.38 5.85 -3.42
N PRO A 93 -1.29 4.60 -2.92
CA PRO A 93 -1.64 3.43 -3.69
C PRO A 93 -3.15 3.33 -3.87
N VAL A 94 -3.56 2.95 -5.08
CA VAL A 94 -4.92 2.49 -5.40
C VAL A 94 -4.78 1.07 -5.89
N TYR A 95 -5.47 0.12 -5.24
CA TYR A 95 -5.22 -1.30 -5.43
C TYR A 95 -6.49 -2.15 -5.37
N THR A 96 -6.41 -3.32 -5.96
CA THR A 96 -7.33 -4.43 -5.72
C THR A 96 -6.78 -5.28 -4.60
N THR A 97 -7.66 -5.89 -3.82
CA THR A 97 -7.31 -6.75 -2.68
C THR A 97 -8.09 -8.06 -2.74
N ALA A 98 -7.46 -9.13 -2.28
CA ALA A 98 -8.09 -10.43 -2.05
C ALA A 98 -7.67 -10.91 -0.66
N LYS A 99 -8.66 -11.29 0.17
CA LYS A 99 -8.48 -11.78 1.53
C LYS A 99 -9.20 -13.12 1.67
N TYR A 100 -8.47 -14.15 2.08
CA TYR A 100 -9.05 -15.45 2.39
C TYR A 100 -8.96 -15.72 3.88
N THR A 101 -10.12 -15.82 4.53
CA THR A 101 -10.26 -16.12 5.96
C THR A 101 -10.55 -17.60 6.14
N PHE A 102 -9.70 -18.27 6.91
CA PHE A 102 -9.86 -19.69 7.21
C PHE A 102 -10.99 -19.89 8.21
N ASP A 103 -11.87 -20.82 7.91
CA ASP A 103 -12.92 -21.21 8.85
C ASP A 103 -12.34 -22.18 9.90
N VAL A 104 -12.16 -21.66 11.09
CA VAL A 104 -11.63 -22.40 12.25
C VAL A 104 -12.63 -22.28 13.42
N PRO A 105 -12.74 -23.30 14.30
CA PRO A 105 -13.72 -23.32 15.38
C PRO A 105 -13.31 -22.43 16.57
N THR A 106 -12.79 -21.23 16.27
CA THR A 106 -12.39 -20.23 17.28
C THR A 106 -12.91 -18.86 16.91
N SER A 107 -13.02 -17.96 17.90
CA SER A 107 -13.41 -16.56 17.65
C SER A 107 -12.34 -15.77 16.93
N VAL A 108 -11.09 -16.19 16.98
CA VAL A 108 -9.97 -15.58 16.25
C VAL A 108 -9.76 -16.36 14.96
N LYS A 109 -10.07 -15.73 13.82
CA LYS A 109 -9.98 -16.36 12.49
C LYS A 109 -8.73 -15.88 11.76
N PRO A 110 -7.77 -16.75 11.45
CA PRO A 110 -6.61 -16.38 10.66
C PRO A 110 -7.00 -16.14 9.21
N TYR A 111 -6.23 -15.29 8.52
CA TYR A 111 -6.41 -15.02 7.10
C TYR A 111 -5.09 -14.76 6.38
N ILE A 112 -5.10 -14.94 5.08
CA ILE A 112 -4.07 -14.47 4.16
C ILE A 112 -4.64 -13.37 3.28
N LYS A 113 -3.78 -12.45 2.81
CA LYS A 113 -4.20 -11.30 2.02
C LYS A 113 -3.15 -10.95 0.97
N GLY A 114 -3.63 -10.52 -0.20
CA GLY A 114 -2.81 -10.00 -1.27
C GLY A 114 -3.41 -8.74 -1.88
N ASP A 115 -2.55 -7.75 -2.14
CA ASP A 115 -2.89 -6.45 -2.74
C ASP A 115 -2.09 -6.27 -4.02
N LEU A 116 -2.72 -5.74 -5.08
CA LEU A 116 -2.07 -5.40 -6.34
C LEU A 116 -2.66 -4.11 -6.90
N GLY A 117 -1.81 -3.15 -7.25
CA GLY A 117 -2.30 -1.86 -7.71
C GLY A 117 -1.23 -0.94 -8.26
N TYR A 118 -1.50 0.34 -8.15
CA TYR A 118 -0.65 1.39 -8.67
C TYR A 118 -0.45 2.47 -7.62
N SER A 119 0.81 2.82 -7.35
CA SER A 119 1.19 3.85 -6.40
C SER A 119 1.35 5.19 -7.10
N ILE A 120 0.59 6.18 -6.64
CA ILE A 120 0.72 7.58 -7.04
C ILE A 120 1.70 8.22 -6.05
N ASN A 121 2.91 8.48 -6.52
CA ASN A 121 3.98 9.03 -5.70
C ASN A 121 4.01 10.55 -5.84
N SER A 122 4.06 11.26 -4.71
CA SER A 122 4.12 12.72 -4.66
C SER A 122 5.35 13.17 -3.86
N GLY A 123 6.23 13.92 -4.50
CA GLY A 123 7.42 14.51 -3.89
C GLY A 123 8.40 14.91 -4.97
N ASP A 124 8.82 16.17 -4.94
CA ASP A 124 9.90 16.67 -5.79
C ASP A 124 11.17 16.72 -4.92
N GLN A 125 12.27 16.18 -5.42
CA GLN A 125 13.58 16.35 -4.79
C GLN A 125 14.38 17.36 -5.58
N ASP A 126 14.89 18.38 -4.90
CA ASP A 126 15.85 19.30 -5.46
C ASP A 126 17.24 18.64 -5.42
N THR A 127 17.78 18.29 -6.59
CA THR A 127 19.14 17.75 -6.71
C THR A 127 20.06 18.78 -7.35
N VAL A 128 21.37 18.61 -7.18
CA VAL A 128 22.40 19.47 -7.83
C VAL A 128 22.25 19.47 -9.36
N ALA A 129 21.64 18.43 -9.93
CA ALA A 129 21.41 18.27 -11.37
C ALA A 129 20.01 18.72 -11.83
N GLY A 130 19.19 19.30 -10.93
CA GLY A 130 17.82 19.75 -11.23
C GLY A 130 16.74 19.04 -10.39
N LYS A 131 15.48 19.35 -10.65
CA LYS A 131 14.35 18.73 -9.93
C LYS A 131 14.13 17.28 -10.37
N ALA A 132 14.34 16.35 -9.45
CA ALA A 132 13.98 14.95 -9.63
C ALA A 132 12.51 14.75 -9.27
N LYS A 133 11.70 14.30 -10.23
CA LYS A 133 10.29 13.97 -10.01
C LYS A 133 10.12 12.49 -9.72
N ALA A 134 9.48 12.16 -8.61
CA ALA A 134 9.07 10.80 -8.33
C ALA A 134 8.01 10.36 -9.35
N LYS A 135 8.25 9.23 -10.01
CA LYS A 135 7.29 8.60 -10.93
C LYS A 135 6.48 7.56 -10.19
N ASN A 136 5.24 7.47 -10.59
CA ASN A 136 4.31 6.45 -10.15
C ASN A 136 4.77 5.06 -10.61
N GLY A 137 4.43 4.01 -9.86
CA GLY A 137 4.82 2.63 -10.17
C GLY A 137 3.83 1.60 -9.67
N LEU A 138 4.20 0.34 -9.83
CA LEU A 138 3.41 -0.78 -9.33
C LEU A 138 3.42 -0.77 -7.79
N TYR A 139 2.28 -1.13 -7.21
CA TYR A 139 2.13 -1.43 -5.79
C TYR A 139 1.69 -2.87 -5.63
N TYR A 140 2.32 -3.60 -4.72
CA TYR A 140 1.83 -4.90 -4.28
C TYR A 140 2.11 -5.13 -2.81
N GLY A 141 1.27 -5.96 -2.21
CA GLY A 141 1.39 -6.40 -0.83
C GLY A 141 0.99 -7.85 -0.69
N VAL A 142 1.62 -8.57 0.22
CA VAL A 142 1.26 -9.93 0.59
C VAL A 142 1.51 -10.14 2.07
N GLY A 143 0.62 -10.85 2.72
CA GLY A 143 0.75 -11.15 4.14
C GLY A 143 -0.44 -11.90 4.69
N GLY A 144 -0.66 -11.73 5.97
CA GLY A 144 -1.77 -12.35 6.66
C GLY A 144 -1.99 -11.73 8.03
N GLY A 145 -3.03 -12.20 8.68
CA GLY A 145 -3.41 -11.65 9.97
C GLY A 145 -4.44 -12.51 10.65
N VAL A 146 -5.04 -11.92 11.65
CA VAL A 146 -6.15 -12.50 12.40
C VAL A 146 -7.31 -11.52 12.44
N ASN A 147 -8.51 -12.05 12.32
CA ASN A 147 -9.73 -11.32 12.52
C ASN A 147 -10.37 -11.77 13.84
N TYR A 148 -10.73 -10.82 14.68
CA TYR A 148 -11.54 -11.05 15.88
C TYR A 148 -12.74 -10.11 15.84
N ASN A 149 -13.92 -10.68 15.64
CA ASN A 149 -15.15 -9.93 15.36
C ASN A 149 -14.94 -9.02 14.12
N ASN A 150 -14.94 -7.71 14.33
CA ASN A 150 -14.75 -6.72 13.27
C ASN A 150 -13.33 -6.13 13.26
N VAL A 151 -12.44 -6.57 14.16
CA VAL A 151 -11.06 -6.06 14.25
C VAL A 151 -10.13 -6.99 13.51
N ASN A 152 -9.34 -6.43 12.61
CA ASN A 152 -8.27 -7.10 11.90
C ASN A 152 -6.91 -6.65 12.45
N VAL A 153 -6.01 -7.61 12.67
CA VAL A 153 -4.59 -7.33 12.93
C VAL A 153 -3.78 -8.06 11.89
N GLU A 154 -2.97 -7.34 11.12
CA GLU A 154 -2.27 -7.88 9.95
C GLU A 154 -0.78 -7.56 9.96
N LEU A 155 0.01 -8.47 9.38
CA LEU A 155 1.40 -8.25 9.04
C LEU A 155 1.56 -8.43 7.53
N MET A 156 1.93 -7.35 6.84
CA MET A 156 2.01 -7.30 5.38
C MET A 156 3.42 -6.92 4.93
N TYR A 157 3.98 -7.68 4.01
CA TYR A 157 5.10 -7.20 3.19
C TYR A 157 4.55 -6.38 2.03
N LYS A 158 5.04 -5.14 1.87
CA LYS A 158 4.56 -4.20 0.85
C LYS A 158 5.72 -3.62 0.06
N GLU A 159 5.49 -3.44 -1.24
CA GLU A 159 6.45 -2.80 -2.13
C GLU A 159 5.75 -1.76 -3.01
N ASN A 160 6.33 -0.56 -3.01
CA ASN A 160 5.98 0.50 -3.96
C ASN A 160 7.14 0.63 -4.94
N GLN A 161 6.91 0.28 -6.19
CA GLN A 161 7.87 0.57 -7.23
C GLN A 161 7.82 2.05 -7.59
N GLY A 162 8.97 2.65 -7.73
CA GLY A 162 9.12 4.05 -8.10
C GLY A 162 10.34 4.25 -8.99
N GLN A 163 10.35 5.36 -9.72
CA GLN A 163 11.51 5.78 -10.50
C GLN A 163 11.72 7.27 -10.30
N TYR A 164 12.97 7.69 -10.15
CA TYR A 164 13.36 9.09 -10.28
C TYR A 164 13.88 9.36 -11.70
N LYS A 165 13.39 10.45 -12.29
CA LYS A 165 13.88 10.93 -13.58
C LYS A 165 14.59 12.25 -13.39
N VAL A 166 15.90 12.29 -13.73
CA VAL A 166 16.71 13.50 -13.79
C VAL A 166 17.21 13.65 -15.22
N GLY A 167 16.65 14.59 -15.97
CA GLY A 167 16.95 14.75 -17.41
C GLY A 167 16.60 13.49 -18.20
N SER A 168 17.60 12.88 -18.86
CA SER A 168 17.47 11.63 -19.62
C SER A 168 17.75 10.38 -18.80
N SER A 169 18.32 10.50 -17.61
CA SER A 169 18.69 9.38 -16.75
C SER A 169 17.49 8.95 -15.89
N LYS A 170 17.32 7.63 -15.73
CA LYS A 170 16.32 6.99 -14.88
C LYS A 170 17.04 6.22 -13.78
N ALA A 171 16.60 6.37 -12.54
CA ALA A 171 17.06 5.57 -11.41
C ALA A 171 15.82 4.93 -10.77
N ASP A 172 15.84 3.61 -10.61
CA ASP A 172 14.78 2.89 -9.90
C ASP A 172 14.90 3.20 -8.39
N ALA A 173 13.77 3.35 -7.74
CA ALA A 173 13.67 3.66 -6.31
C ALA A 173 12.49 2.89 -5.71
N ASP A 174 12.67 1.59 -5.52
CA ASP A 174 11.65 0.72 -4.95
C ASP A 174 11.67 0.82 -3.42
N TYR A 175 10.50 1.07 -2.84
CA TYR A 175 10.36 1.12 -1.38
C TYR A 175 9.71 -0.17 -0.86
N LYS A 176 10.50 -0.94 -0.10
CA LYS A 176 10.12 -2.23 0.50
C LYS A 176 10.01 -2.10 2.01
N ARG A 177 8.95 -2.70 2.59
CA ARG A 177 8.70 -2.63 4.03
C ARG A 177 7.84 -3.77 4.53
N VAL A 178 7.85 -3.95 5.85
CA VAL A 178 6.87 -4.77 6.57
C VAL A 178 5.97 -3.83 7.36
N THR A 179 4.66 -3.96 7.20
CA THR A 179 3.65 -3.13 7.88
C THR A 179 2.90 -4.00 8.88
N LEU A 180 2.86 -3.56 10.15
CA LEU A 180 1.92 -4.06 11.15
C LEU A 180 0.69 -3.15 11.10
N GLY A 181 -0.44 -3.71 10.72
CA GLY A 181 -1.69 -3.00 10.53
C GLY A 181 -2.76 -3.41 11.54
N VAL A 182 -3.64 -2.47 11.84
CA VAL A 182 -4.89 -2.70 12.56
C VAL A 182 -6.02 -2.06 11.75
N GLY A 183 -7.11 -2.81 11.56
CA GLY A 183 -8.28 -2.36 10.84
C GLY A 183 -9.58 -2.70 11.56
N TYR A 184 -10.63 -1.98 11.20
CA TYR A 184 -11.99 -2.24 11.67
C TYR A 184 -12.94 -2.36 10.48
N ASP A 185 -13.66 -3.48 10.41
CA ASP A 185 -14.65 -3.77 9.37
C ASP A 185 -16.03 -3.22 9.76
N PHE A 186 -16.53 -2.29 8.96
CA PHE A 186 -17.91 -1.81 8.98
C PHE A 186 -18.71 -2.65 7.98
N ASN A 187 -19.61 -3.50 8.49
CA ASN A 187 -20.50 -4.25 7.63
C ASN A 187 -21.56 -3.31 7.05
N LEU A 188 -21.61 -3.21 5.73
CA LEU A 188 -22.64 -2.48 4.99
C LEU A 188 -23.84 -3.43 4.81
N GLY A 189 -24.35 -3.95 5.90
CA GLY A 189 -25.44 -4.89 5.85
C GLY A 189 -26.79 -4.23 6.01
N ARG A 190 -27.77 -4.95 5.59
CA ARG A 190 -29.20 -4.70 5.65
C ARG A 190 -29.67 -4.09 6.96
#